data_72aaa3b281b669ece9342f73e4373b72
#
_entry.id   72aaa3b281b669ece9342f73e4373b72
#
_cell.length_a   1.000
_cell.length_b   1.000
_cell.length_c   1.000
_cell.angle_alpha   90.00
_cell.angle_beta   90.00
_cell.angle_gamma   90.00
#
_symmetry.space_group_name_H-M   'P 1'
#
loop_
_entity.id
_entity.type
_entity.pdbx_description
1 polymer ?
#
loop_
_entity_poly.entity_id
_entity_poly.type
_entity_poly.pdbx_seq_one_letter_code
_entity_poly.pdbx_strand_id
1 'polypeptide(L)'
;QAALLERGKWYFYLYNRMNNMPDKLINQKISFITFNYDRSLEQFLYLSLKHGNNNITDDQIKKIIDELSIIHVHGHIGFLPWQSSRPREYSNIRNTGIIKVAAENIKLIPENQEINSEFKQANDKLHLAERIYFLGFGFDEINMKGLGISDLDDGKQIFGTCRGISPQEMREISKRSNKRIIQERMRNIDVLDFLKDSPLVHF
;
A
#
# COMPACT_ATOMS: atom_id res chain seq x y z
N GLN A 1 0.03 21.08 4.95
CA GLN A 1 0.91 20.55 6.03
C GLN A 1 0.14 19.65 7.00
N ALA A 2 -1.03 20.04 7.53
CA ALA A 2 -1.79 19.22 8.47
C ALA A 2 -2.16 17.84 7.91
N ALA A 3 -2.61 17.73 6.65
CA ALA A 3 -2.95 16.46 6.02
C ALA A 3 -1.75 15.52 5.81
N LEU A 4 -0.54 16.08 5.61
CA LEU A 4 0.72 15.31 5.53
C LEU A 4 1.15 14.80 6.91
N LEU A 5 0.94 15.60 7.96
CA LEU A 5 1.20 15.20 9.34
C LEU A 5 0.23 14.12 9.83
N GLU A 6 -1.01 14.17 9.42
CA GLU A 6 -2.01 13.14 9.74
C GLU A 6 -1.72 11.82 9.02
N ARG A 7 -1.38 11.87 7.72
CA ARG A 7 -0.94 10.68 6.97
C ARG A 7 0.33 10.07 7.55
N GLY A 8 1.27 10.88 8.05
CA GLY A 8 2.49 10.40 8.70
C GLY A 8 2.26 9.61 9.99
N LYS A 9 1.16 9.85 10.71
CA LYS A 9 0.91 9.17 11.99
C LYS A 9 0.72 7.65 11.83
N TRP A 10 -0.04 7.20 10.84
CA TRP A 10 -0.25 5.75 10.66
C TRP A 10 0.98 5.07 10.04
N TYR A 11 1.76 5.75 9.17
CA TYR A 11 3.04 5.26 8.69
C TYR A 11 4.02 5.03 9.85
N PHE A 12 4.11 6.02 10.76
CA PHE A 12 4.96 5.93 11.94
C PHE A 12 4.54 4.77 12.86
N TYR A 13 3.24 4.61 13.07
CA TYR A 13 2.72 3.52 13.88
C TYR A 13 3.02 2.15 13.26
N LEU A 14 2.78 2.01 11.96
CA LEU A 14 3.08 0.80 11.21
C LEU A 14 4.58 0.47 11.25
N TYR A 15 5.43 1.47 10.97
CA TYR A 15 6.89 1.33 11.03
C TYR A 15 7.36 0.87 12.41
N ASN A 16 6.88 1.46 13.49
CA ASN A 16 7.26 1.06 14.84
C ASN A 16 6.83 -0.38 15.16
N ARG A 17 5.69 -0.81 14.65
CA ARG A 17 5.26 -2.21 14.77
C ARG A 17 6.19 -3.16 14.01
N MET A 18 6.61 -2.79 12.82
CA MET A 18 7.53 -3.57 11.98
C MET A 18 8.96 -3.55 12.53
N ASN A 19 9.39 -2.43 13.13
CA ASN A 19 10.78 -2.18 13.52
C ASN A 19 11.15 -2.67 14.93
N ASN A 20 10.21 -3.22 15.69
CA ASN A 20 10.56 -3.79 17.01
C ASN A 20 11.58 -4.94 16.93
N MET A 21 11.97 -5.34 15.72
CA MET A 21 13.05 -6.30 15.45
C MET A 21 13.66 -6.01 14.06
N PRO A 22 14.77 -5.24 13.95
CA PRO A 22 15.42 -4.91 12.68
C PRO A 22 15.74 -6.12 11.81
N ASP A 23 16.18 -7.22 12.41
CA ASP A 23 16.47 -8.48 11.70
C ASP A 23 15.22 -9.17 11.16
N LYS A 24 14.04 -8.82 11.64
CA LYS A 24 12.75 -9.35 11.16
C LYS A 24 12.16 -8.56 10.00
N LEU A 25 12.54 -7.30 9.78
CA LEU A 25 12.12 -6.54 8.59
C LEU A 25 12.55 -7.24 7.30
N ILE A 26 13.77 -7.79 7.29
CA ILE A 26 14.33 -8.53 6.14
C ILE A 26 13.65 -9.89 5.93
N ASN A 27 13.15 -10.51 7.01
CA ASN A 27 12.52 -11.82 6.97
C ASN A 27 10.98 -11.78 6.96
N GLN A 28 10.39 -10.60 7.12
CA GLN A 28 8.94 -10.44 7.10
C GLN A 28 8.44 -10.46 5.66
N LYS A 29 7.63 -11.44 5.32
CA LYS A 29 6.97 -11.58 4.02
C LYS A 29 5.80 -10.57 3.91
N ILE A 30 6.11 -9.26 4.03
CA ILE A 30 5.14 -8.18 3.91
C ILE A 30 5.23 -7.61 2.51
N SER A 31 4.09 -7.36 1.88
CA SER A 31 3.99 -6.63 0.63
C SER A 31 2.98 -5.50 0.77
N PHE A 32 3.24 -4.39 0.12
CA PHE A 32 2.34 -3.25 0.04
C PHE A 32 1.78 -3.12 -1.37
N ILE A 33 0.47 -3.07 -1.47
CA ILE A 33 -0.23 -2.79 -2.73
C ILE A 33 -0.92 -1.43 -2.55
N THR A 34 -0.57 -0.47 -3.38
CA THR A 34 -1.10 0.89 -3.26
C THR A 34 -1.74 1.37 -4.56
N PHE A 35 -2.85 2.09 -4.42
CA PHE A 35 -3.55 2.79 -5.49
C PHE A 35 -3.11 4.27 -5.60
N ASN A 36 -2.26 4.71 -4.68
CA ASN A 36 -1.72 6.07 -4.70
C ASN A 36 -0.55 6.15 -5.69
N TYR A 37 -0.49 7.24 -6.45
CA TYR A 37 0.62 7.54 -7.35
C TYR A 37 1.83 8.14 -6.63
N ASP A 38 1.62 8.67 -5.41
CA ASP A 38 2.69 9.30 -4.65
C ASP A 38 3.65 8.26 -4.05
N ARG A 39 4.85 8.71 -3.72
CA ARG A 39 5.93 7.88 -3.16
C ARG A 39 6.15 8.17 -1.67
N SER A 40 5.10 8.59 -0.96
CA SER A 40 5.20 9.00 0.44
C SER A 40 5.55 7.85 1.38
N LEU A 41 5.06 6.64 1.11
CA LEU A 41 5.37 5.46 1.91
C LEU A 41 6.86 5.11 1.81
N GLU A 42 7.40 5.00 0.61
CA GLU A 42 8.81 4.66 0.39
C GLU A 42 9.75 5.74 0.96
N GLN A 43 9.41 7.00 0.72
CA GLN A 43 10.20 8.11 1.27
C GLN A 43 10.17 8.12 2.79
N PHE A 44 9.02 7.84 3.39
CA PHE A 44 8.89 7.72 4.84
C PHE A 44 9.74 6.56 5.38
N LEU A 45 9.65 5.38 4.79
CA LEU A 45 10.43 4.20 5.19
C LEU A 45 11.93 4.45 5.06
N TYR A 46 12.37 5.03 3.94
CA TYR A 46 13.77 5.38 3.73
C TYR A 46 14.29 6.31 4.82
N LEU A 47 13.58 7.41 5.09
CA LEU A 47 14.00 8.38 6.11
C LEU A 47 13.96 7.78 7.52
N SER A 48 12.95 6.97 7.83
CA SER A 48 12.80 6.31 9.12
C SER A 48 13.93 5.32 9.39
N LEU A 49 14.31 4.51 8.41
CA LEU A 49 15.44 3.59 8.49
C LEU A 49 16.77 4.35 8.62
N LYS A 50 16.96 5.40 7.82
CA LYS A 50 18.17 6.20 7.80
C LYS A 50 18.44 6.94 9.11
N HIS A 51 17.40 7.48 9.73
CA HIS A 51 17.53 8.24 10.99
C HIS A 51 17.36 7.37 12.23
N GLY A 52 16.72 6.21 12.10
CA GLY A 52 16.50 5.28 13.21
C GLY A 52 17.70 4.37 13.53
N ASN A 53 18.65 4.23 12.59
CA ASN A 53 19.82 3.36 12.77
C ASN A 53 21.07 3.99 12.15
N ASN A 54 21.99 4.45 13.00
CA ASN A 54 23.23 5.13 12.58
C ASN A 54 24.23 4.24 11.82
N ASN A 55 24.03 2.93 11.82
CA ASN A 55 24.97 1.97 11.22
C ASN A 55 24.47 1.37 9.89
N ILE A 56 23.32 1.82 9.36
CA ILE A 56 22.75 1.30 8.12
C ILE A 56 23.17 2.17 6.93
N THR A 57 23.63 1.54 5.86
CA THR A 57 23.99 2.22 4.61
C THR A 57 22.77 2.45 3.71
N ASP A 58 22.86 3.42 2.78
CA ASP A 58 21.80 3.69 1.81
C ASP A 58 21.48 2.45 0.94
N ASP A 59 22.48 1.65 0.57
CA ASP A 59 22.29 0.41 -0.18
C ASP A 59 21.54 -0.67 0.63
N GLN A 60 21.84 -0.78 1.91
CA GLN A 60 21.10 -1.68 2.81
C GLN A 60 19.63 -1.24 2.97
N ILE A 61 19.40 0.06 3.13
CA ILE A 61 18.03 0.61 3.20
C ILE A 61 17.27 0.30 1.91
N LYS A 62 17.90 0.55 0.76
CA LYS A 62 17.32 0.27 -0.54
C LYS A 62 16.92 -1.20 -0.66
N LYS A 63 17.81 -2.11 -0.29
CA LYS A 63 17.54 -3.55 -0.30
C LYS A 63 16.34 -3.92 0.58
N ILE A 64 16.25 -3.38 1.79
CA ILE A 64 15.11 -3.60 2.70
C ILE A 64 13.80 -3.14 2.06
N ILE A 65 13.78 -1.95 1.44
CA ILE A 65 12.56 -1.41 0.82
C ILE A 65 12.16 -2.22 -0.43
N ASP A 66 13.13 -2.67 -1.22
CA ASP A 66 12.88 -3.53 -2.39
C ASP A 66 12.29 -4.88 -1.96
N GLU A 67 12.74 -5.46 -0.83
CA GLU A 67 12.21 -6.70 -0.26
C GLU A 67 10.77 -6.56 0.26
N LEU A 68 10.37 -5.38 0.71
CA LEU A 68 8.98 -5.09 1.11
C LEU A 68 8.00 -5.10 -0.07
N SER A 69 8.47 -5.16 -1.30
CA SER A 69 7.63 -5.29 -2.50
C SER A 69 6.46 -4.30 -2.54
N ILE A 70 6.76 -3.00 -2.67
CA ILE A 70 5.72 -1.95 -2.77
C ILE A 70 5.25 -1.84 -4.22
N ILE A 71 4.02 -2.26 -4.49
CA ILE A 71 3.41 -2.31 -5.83
C ILE A 71 2.43 -1.15 -5.98
N HIS A 72 2.70 -0.26 -6.95
CA HIS A 72 1.79 0.81 -7.36
C HIS A 72 0.96 0.34 -8.55
N VAL A 73 -0.27 -0.11 -8.33
CA VAL A 73 -1.10 -0.73 -9.38
C VAL A 73 -1.45 0.19 -10.55
N HIS A 74 -1.47 1.49 -10.31
CA HIS A 74 -1.68 2.51 -11.35
C HIS A 74 -0.38 3.24 -11.75
N GLY A 75 0.79 2.67 -11.41
CA GLY A 75 2.05 3.34 -11.59
C GLY A 75 2.33 4.41 -10.53
N HIS A 76 3.40 5.18 -10.70
CA HIS A 76 3.84 6.18 -9.74
C HIS A 76 4.41 7.43 -10.40
N ILE A 77 4.50 8.52 -9.65
CA ILE A 77 4.94 9.85 -10.14
C ILE A 77 6.45 9.98 -10.41
N GLY A 78 7.20 8.89 -10.46
CA GLY A 78 8.64 8.86 -10.73
C GLY A 78 9.46 8.25 -9.61
N PHE A 79 10.75 8.05 -9.86
CA PHE A 79 11.70 7.46 -8.90
C PHE A 79 12.19 8.49 -7.89
N LEU A 80 12.40 8.06 -6.66
CA LEU A 80 13.01 8.86 -5.61
C LEU A 80 14.54 8.98 -5.80
N PRO A 81 15.18 10.01 -5.22
CA PRO A 81 16.62 10.27 -5.41
C PRO A 81 17.54 9.09 -5.11
N TRP A 82 17.16 8.26 -4.16
CA TRP A 82 17.93 7.07 -3.76
C TRP A 82 17.61 5.81 -4.59
N GLN A 83 16.62 5.87 -5.49
CA GLN A 83 16.20 4.72 -6.31
C GLN A 83 16.78 4.70 -7.72
N SER A 84 17.11 5.85 -8.30
CA SER A 84 17.51 5.96 -9.71
C SER A 84 18.52 7.06 -9.94
N SER A 85 19.32 6.90 -11.00
CA SER A 85 20.24 7.94 -11.53
C SER A 85 19.49 9.10 -12.21
N ARG A 86 18.20 8.93 -12.52
CA ARG A 86 17.29 10.00 -13.01
C ARG A 86 16.16 10.21 -12.03
N PRO A 87 16.47 10.73 -10.85
CA PRO A 87 15.50 10.82 -9.77
C PRO A 87 14.54 11.98 -9.97
N ARG A 88 13.39 11.86 -9.34
CA ARG A 88 12.53 12.97 -9.02
C ARG A 88 12.77 13.38 -7.57
N GLU A 89 13.10 14.65 -7.34
CA GLU A 89 13.13 15.18 -5.97
C GLU A 89 11.76 15.05 -5.31
N TYR A 90 11.76 14.60 -4.06
CA TYR A 90 10.55 14.61 -3.24
C TYR A 90 10.28 16.05 -2.77
N SER A 91 9.68 16.84 -3.64
CA SER A 91 9.44 18.28 -3.40
C SER A 91 8.04 18.69 -3.88
N ASN A 92 7.55 19.80 -3.36
CA ASN A 92 6.29 20.43 -3.78
C ASN A 92 6.45 21.34 -5.01
N ILE A 93 7.64 21.38 -5.62
CA ILE A 93 7.91 22.24 -6.77
C ILE A 93 7.23 21.66 -8.01
N ARG A 94 6.34 22.43 -8.59
CA ARG A 94 5.66 22.10 -9.85
C ARG A 94 6.45 22.71 -11.00
N ASN A 95 7.07 21.90 -11.84
CA ASN A 95 7.57 22.32 -13.13
C ASN A 95 7.06 21.38 -14.24
N THR A 96 7.07 21.84 -15.47
CA THR A 96 6.52 21.11 -16.63
C THR A 96 7.25 19.80 -16.90
N GLY A 97 8.55 19.73 -16.66
CA GLY A 97 9.35 18.51 -16.81
C GLY A 97 8.93 17.40 -15.83
N ILE A 98 8.66 17.77 -14.59
CA ILE A 98 8.17 16.85 -13.55
C ILE A 98 6.78 16.31 -13.90
N ILE A 99 5.90 17.17 -14.43
CA ILE A 99 4.55 16.77 -14.84
C ILE A 99 4.63 15.77 -16.00
N LYS A 100 5.50 15.99 -16.98
CA LYS A 100 5.69 15.09 -18.11
C LYS A 100 6.16 13.71 -17.66
N VAL A 101 7.19 13.63 -16.82
CA VAL A 101 7.70 12.36 -16.27
C VAL A 101 6.62 11.64 -15.44
N ALA A 102 5.83 12.38 -14.66
CA ALA A 102 4.72 11.80 -13.92
C ALA A 102 3.66 11.21 -14.86
N ALA A 103 3.29 11.93 -15.92
CA ALA A 103 2.30 11.47 -16.89
C ALA A 103 2.73 10.20 -17.65
N GLU A 104 4.02 10.05 -17.92
CA GLU A 104 4.59 8.85 -18.58
C GLU A 104 4.57 7.61 -17.69
N ASN A 105 4.59 7.78 -16.37
CA ASN A 105 4.65 6.68 -15.40
C ASN A 105 3.27 6.32 -14.78
N ILE A 106 2.26 7.18 -14.96
CA ILE A 106 0.90 6.91 -14.51
C ILE A 106 0.20 6.02 -15.54
N LYS A 107 -0.31 4.89 -15.06
CA LYS A 107 -1.06 3.94 -15.88
C LYS A 107 -2.54 4.07 -15.56
N LEU A 108 -3.29 4.68 -16.48
CA LEU A 108 -4.76 4.67 -16.41
C LEU A 108 -5.25 3.34 -16.99
N ILE A 109 -6.22 2.71 -16.34
CA ILE A 109 -6.89 1.54 -16.89
C ILE A 109 -8.06 2.07 -17.72
N PRO A 110 -8.02 1.98 -19.06
CA PRO A 110 -9.21 2.17 -19.88
C PRO A 110 -10.19 1.01 -19.58
N GLU A 111 -11.48 1.29 -19.57
CA GLU A 111 -12.55 0.34 -19.21
C GLU A 111 -12.54 -1.00 -19.97
N ASN A 112 -11.78 -1.09 -21.08
CA ASN A 112 -11.74 -2.25 -21.99
C ASN A 112 -10.33 -2.81 -22.23
N GLN A 113 -9.32 -2.55 -21.41
CA GLN A 113 -7.98 -3.10 -21.60
C GLN A 113 -7.64 -4.22 -20.62
N GLU A 114 -6.73 -5.10 -21.06
CA GLU A 114 -6.16 -6.17 -20.24
C GLU A 114 -5.54 -5.63 -18.95
N ILE A 115 -5.68 -6.40 -17.88
CA ILE A 115 -5.08 -6.15 -16.56
C ILE A 115 -3.57 -5.93 -16.73
N ASN A 116 -3.07 -4.80 -16.31
CA ASN A 116 -1.64 -4.46 -16.43
C ASN A 116 -0.76 -5.37 -15.56
N SER A 117 0.56 -5.34 -15.81
CA SER A 117 1.55 -6.17 -15.11
C SER A 117 1.56 -5.93 -13.58
N GLU A 118 1.27 -4.72 -13.13
CA GLU A 118 1.25 -4.35 -11.71
C GLU A 118 0.03 -4.95 -11.00
N PHE A 119 -1.13 -4.97 -11.63
CA PHE A 119 -2.29 -5.68 -11.08
C PHE A 119 -2.06 -7.19 -11.00
N LYS A 120 -1.39 -7.77 -12.02
CA LYS A 120 -1.03 -9.18 -11.99
C LYS A 120 -0.09 -9.48 -10.82
N GLN A 121 0.96 -8.68 -10.64
CA GLN A 121 1.87 -8.84 -9.50
C GLN A 121 1.14 -8.67 -8.16
N ALA A 122 0.20 -7.71 -8.06
CA ALA A 122 -0.60 -7.50 -6.86
C ALA A 122 -1.51 -8.71 -6.58
N ASN A 123 -2.15 -9.27 -7.60
CA ASN A 123 -2.97 -10.48 -7.51
C ASN A 123 -2.13 -11.68 -7.03
N ASP A 124 -0.94 -11.90 -7.62
CA ASP A 124 -0.04 -12.97 -7.18
C ASP A 124 0.33 -12.83 -5.70
N LYS A 125 0.60 -11.60 -5.21
CA LYS A 125 0.88 -11.35 -3.78
C LYS A 125 -0.32 -11.61 -2.90
N LEU A 126 -1.53 -11.25 -3.33
CA LEU A 126 -2.76 -11.52 -2.59
C LEU A 126 -3.03 -13.03 -2.48
N HIS A 127 -2.76 -13.79 -3.54
CA HIS A 127 -2.89 -15.26 -3.51
C HIS A 127 -1.88 -15.93 -2.58
N LEU A 128 -0.68 -15.39 -2.44
CA LEU A 128 0.35 -15.91 -1.53
C LEU A 128 0.12 -15.50 -0.06
N ALA A 129 -0.60 -14.39 0.19
CA ALA A 129 -0.80 -13.88 1.53
C ALA A 129 -1.77 -14.74 2.35
N GLU A 130 -1.43 -15.02 3.60
CA GLU A 130 -2.36 -15.60 4.59
C GLU A 130 -3.31 -14.55 5.15
N ARG A 131 -2.81 -13.32 5.33
CA ARG A 131 -3.54 -12.18 5.87
C ARG A 131 -3.50 -11.00 4.93
N ILE A 132 -4.64 -10.36 4.73
CA ILE A 132 -4.80 -9.20 3.87
C ILE A 132 -5.47 -8.08 4.67
N TYR A 133 -4.89 -6.89 4.59
CA TYR A 133 -5.41 -5.70 5.27
C TYR A 133 -5.75 -4.62 4.25
N PHE A 134 -7.01 -4.28 4.11
CA PHE A 134 -7.46 -3.15 3.30
C PHE A 134 -7.49 -1.87 4.14
N LEU A 135 -6.55 -0.96 3.90
CA LEU A 135 -6.39 0.27 4.65
C LEU A 135 -6.75 1.48 3.80
N GLY A 136 -7.92 2.09 4.05
CA GLY A 136 -8.41 3.23 3.28
C GLY A 136 -8.79 2.89 1.83
N PHE A 137 -9.10 1.64 1.55
CA PHE A 137 -9.49 1.19 0.21
C PHE A 137 -10.98 1.46 -0.03
N GLY A 138 -11.30 2.06 -1.19
CA GLY A 138 -12.68 2.46 -1.52
C GLY A 138 -13.56 1.35 -2.06
N PHE A 139 -13.03 0.15 -2.30
CA PHE A 139 -13.74 -1.02 -2.87
C PHE A 139 -14.42 -0.75 -4.21
N ASP A 140 -13.82 0.12 -5.02
CA ASP A 140 -14.25 0.34 -6.39
C ASP A 140 -14.24 -0.97 -7.18
N GLU A 141 -15.26 -1.17 -8.02
CA GLU A 141 -15.49 -2.44 -8.72
C GLU A 141 -14.34 -2.81 -9.68
N ILE A 142 -13.83 -1.83 -10.41
CA ILE A 142 -12.72 -2.04 -11.36
C ILE A 142 -11.46 -2.46 -10.60
N ASN A 143 -11.18 -1.80 -9.49
CA ASN A 143 -10.04 -2.11 -8.64
C ASN A 143 -10.16 -3.48 -7.97
N MET A 144 -11.34 -3.83 -7.47
CA MET A 144 -11.61 -5.15 -6.89
C MET A 144 -11.43 -6.26 -7.92
N LYS A 145 -11.94 -6.07 -9.13
CA LYS A 145 -11.80 -7.01 -10.25
C LYS A 145 -10.34 -7.11 -10.69
N GLY A 146 -9.64 -5.98 -10.83
CA GLY A 146 -8.21 -5.96 -11.19
C GLY A 146 -7.33 -6.70 -10.19
N LEU A 147 -7.66 -6.64 -8.89
CA LEU A 147 -6.99 -7.40 -7.83
C LEU A 147 -7.41 -8.88 -7.78
N GLY A 148 -8.48 -9.30 -8.48
CA GLY A 148 -8.98 -10.67 -8.43
C GLY A 148 -9.50 -11.08 -7.05
N ILE A 149 -10.12 -10.14 -6.29
CA ILE A 149 -10.52 -10.40 -4.90
C ILE A 149 -11.55 -11.53 -4.81
N SER A 150 -12.43 -11.67 -5.82
CA SER A 150 -13.44 -12.74 -5.86
C SER A 150 -12.84 -14.15 -5.97
N ASP A 151 -11.62 -14.26 -6.46
CA ASP A 151 -10.96 -15.52 -6.79
C ASP A 151 -9.99 -15.97 -5.69
N LEU A 152 -9.85 -15.18 -4.62
CA LEU A 152 -9.02 -15.51 -3.47
C LEU A 152 -9.55 -16.75 -2.74
N ASP A 153 -8.67 -17.52 -2.12
CA ASP A 153 -9.01 -18.72 -1.36
C ASP A 153 -9.88 -18.41 -0.12
N ASP A 154 -10.78 -19.33 0.26
CA ASP A 154 -11.67 -19.18 1.41
C ASP A 154 -10.96 -19.08 2.77
N GLY A 155 -9.75 -19.63 2.87
CA GLY A 155 -8.96 -19.66 4.11
C GLY A 155 -8.29 -18.34 4.48
N LYS A 156 -8.31 -17.34 3.60
CA LYS A 156 -7.59 -16.07 3.83
C LYS A 156 -8.27 -15.21 4.91
N GLN A 157 -7.44 -14.60 5.74
CA GLN A 157 -7.87 -13.67 6.77
C GLN A 157 -7.86 -12.25 6.21
N ILE A 158 -9.04 -11.74 5.85
CA ILE A 158 -9.19 -10.41 5.25
C ILE A 158 -9.83 -9.47 6.28
N PHE A 159 -9.15 -8.37 6.56
CA PHE A 159 -9.56 -7.32 7.50
C PHE A 159 -9.38 -5.95 6.85
N GLY A 160 -9.98 -4.91 7.43
CA GLY A 160 -9.70 -3.57 6.95
C GLY A 160 -10.60 -2.49 7.50
N THR A 161 -10.45 -1.30 6.93
CA THR A 161 -11.27 -0.13 7.23
C THR A 161 -12.33 0.07 6.16
N CYS A 162 -13.53 0.49 6.59
CA CYS A 162 -14.64 0.83 5.69
C CYS A 162 -15.27 2.20 6.05
N ARG A 163 -14.42 3.16 6.46
CA ARG A 163 -14.89 4.48 6.87
C ARG A 163 -15.67 5.17 5.74
N GLY A 164 -16.89 5.58 6.06
CA GLY A 164 -17.77 6.26 5.10
C GLY A 164 -18.54 5.33 4.15
N ILE A 165 -18.34 4.01 4.25
CA ILE A 165 -19.10 3.02 3.48
C ILE A 165 -20.34 2.61 4.29
N SER A 166 -21.50 2.72 3.68
CA SER A 166 -22.77 2.33 4.33
C SER A 166 -22.90 0.81 4.48
N PRO A 167 -23.73 0.32 5.42
CA PRO A 167 -23.99 -1.11 5.56
C PRO A 167 -24.58 -1.75 4.29
N GLN A 168 -25.30 -0.98 3.48
CA GLN A 168 -25.84 -1.47 2.20
C GLN A 168 -24.73 -1.67 1.18
N GLU A 169 -23.83 -0.69 1.03
CA GLU A 169 -22.65 -0.78 0.15
C GLU A 169 -21.74 -1.94 0.59
N MET A 170 -21.53 -2.14 1.90
CA MET A 170 -20.76 -3.28 2.39
C MET A 170 -21.34 -4.62 2.00
N ARG A 171 -22.67 -4.76 2.00
CA ARG A 171 -23.34 -5.98 1.51
C ARG A 171 -23.09 -6.21 0.01
N GLU A 172 -23.12 -5.15 -0.80
CA GLU A 172 -22.82 -5.27 -2.24
C GLU A 172 -21.34 -5.60 -2.49
N ILE A 173 -20.40 -4.98 -1.74
CA ILE A 173 -18.99 -5.31 -1.75
C ILE A 173 -18.77 -6.80 -1.40
N SER A 174 -19.43 -7.28 -0.36
CA SER A 174 -19.34 -8.69 0.05
C SER A 174 -19.83 -9.63 -1.07
N LYS A 175 -20.93 -9.30 -1.75
CA LYS A 175 -21.43 -10.08 -2.89
C LYS A 175 -20.42 -10.09 -4.06
N ARG A 176 -19.91 -8.92 -4.47
CA ARG A 176 -18.96 -8.78 -5.57
C ARG A 176 -17.62 -9.47 -5.28
N SER A 177 -17.23 -9.54 -4.04
CA SER A 177 -16.03 -10.25 -3.60
C SER A 177 -16.24 -11.76 -3.39
N ASN A 178 -17.39 -12.30 -3.80
CA ASN A 178 -17.76 -13.68 -3.54
C ASN A 178 -17.64 -14.06 -2.05
N LYS A 179 -18.07 -13.14 -1.17
CA LYS A 179 -17.99 -13.22 0.30
C LYS A 179 -16.56 -13.32 0.86
N ARG A 180 -15.51 -12.97 0.08
CA ARG A 180 -14.15 -12.87 0.62
C ARG A 180 -14.02 -11.72 1.61
N ILE A 181 -14.69 -10.58 1.33
CA ILE A 181 -14.80 -9.44 2.23
C ILE A 181 -16.11 -9.57 3.02
N ILE A 182 -15.99 -9.78 4.31
CA ILE A 182 -17.14 -9.91 5.21
C ILE A 182 -17.22 -8.69 6.14
N GLN A 183 -18.45 -8.19 6.33
CA GLN A 183 -18.73 -6.94 7.05
C GLN A 183 -18.18 -6.95 8.48
N GLU A 184 -18.24 -8.09 9.17
CA GLU A 184 -17.79 -8.25 10.56
C GLU A 184 -16.29 -8.06 10.76
N ARG A 185 -15.50 -8.20 9.69
CA ARG A 185 -14.03 -8.00 9.70
C ARG A 185 -13.61 -6.62 9.20
N MET A 186 -14.60 -5.81 8.76
CA MET A 186 -14.37 -4.45 8.27
C MET A 186 -14.83 -3.43 9.33
N ARG A 187 -13.99 -2.47 9.66
CA ARG A 187 -14.26 -1.49 10.73
C ARG A 187 -14.47 -0.10 10.17
N ASN A 188 -15.56 0.55 10.59
CA ASN A 188 -15.88 1.93 10.19
C ASN A 188 -15.09 2.95 11.02
N ILE A 189 -13.76 2.88 10.94
CA ILE A 189 -12.82 3.76 11.64
C ILE A 189 -11.70 4.17 10.67
N ASP A 190 -10.87 5.13 11.06
CA ASP A 190 -9.71 5.48 10.25
C ASP A 190 -8.57 4.43 10.37
N VAL A 191 -7.56 4.58 9.50
CA VAL A 191 -6.44 3.63 9.42
C VAL A 191 -5.62 3.59 10.71
N LEU A 192 -5.37 4.74 11.33
CA LEU A 192 -4.56 4.81 12.55
C LEU A 192 -5.25 4.11 13.71
N ASP A 193 -6.55 4.36 13.90
CA ASP A 193 -7.33 3.73 14.96
C ASP A 193 -7.49 2.23 14.71
N PHE A 194 -7.67 1.83 13.44
CA PHE A 194 -7.68 0.41 13.08
C PHE A 194 -6.37 -0.28 13.48
N LEU A 195 -5.22 0.32 13.15
CA LEU A 195 -3.91 -0.25 13.47
C LEU A 195 -3.63 -0.32 14.98
N LYS A 196 -4.13 0.65 15.77
CA LYS A 196 -4.00 0.67 17.24
C LYS A 196 -4.84 -0.43 17.89
N ASP A 197 -6.08 -0.56 17.44
CA ASP A 197 -7.08 -1.43 18.07
C ASP A 197 -7.04 -2.88 17.55
N SER A 198 -6.32 -3.13 16.48
CA SER A 198 -6.25 -4.46 15.89
C SER A 198 -5.21 -5.30 16.63
N PRO A 199 -5.62 -6.31 17.43
CA PRO A 199 -4.70 -7.26 18.06
C PRO A 199 -3.98 -8.14 17.02
N LEU A 200 -4.39 -8.02 15.76
CA LEU A 200 -3.97 -8.87 14.64
C LEU A 200 -2.76 -8.33 13.88
N VAL A 201 -2.34 -7.10 14.15
CA VAL A 201 -1.07 -6.55 13.62
C VAL A 201 0.08 -6.96 14.56
N HIS A 202 0.15 -8.23 14.91
CA HIS A 202 1.36 -8.88 15.38
C HIS A 202 2.03 -9.51 14.17
N PHE A 203 3.01 -8.80 13.63
CA PHE A 203 3.92 -9.30 12.61
C PHE A 203 4.91 -10.29 13.21
#